data_418a1b74206242124aecd91a3233c5f9
#
_entry.id   418a1b74206242124aecd91a3233c5f9
#
_cell.length_a   1.000
_cell.length_b   1.000
_cell.length_c   1.000
_cell.angle_alpha   90.00
_cell.angle_beta   90.00
_cell.angle_gamma   90.00
#
_symmetry.space_group_name_H-M   'P 1'
#
loop_
_entity.id
_entity.type
_entity.pdbx_description
1 polymer ?
#
loop_
_entity_poly.entity_id
_entity_poly.type
_entity_poly.pdbx_seq_one_letter_code
_entity_poly.pdbx_strand_id
1 'polypeptide(L)'
;PTFESLGLPPVLKDVIMSKRGIMLFIGATGCGKSTSMASLLGYRNENSYGHIITIEDPIEFVHDHRNCIVTQREVGVDTDSWQVALKNTLRQAPDVILIGEVRERETMDYAVSFAETGHLCLATLHANSTNQALDRIINFFPEERRAQLLMDLSLNVRAFVAQRLIPRRDGKGRVPAVEVMLNSPLVSDLIFKGDVGGIKDIM
;
A
#
# COMPACT_ATOMS: atom_id res chain seq x y z
N PRO A 1 6.57 14.16 8.60
CA PRO A 1 5.34 14.15 9.40
C PRO A 1 5.28 12.92 10.30
N THR A 2 4.76 13.05 11.53
CA THR A 2 4.52 11.93 12.42
C THR A 2 3.11 11.38 12.21
N PHE A 3 2.89 10.13 12.56
CA PHE A 3 1.57 9.51 12.46
C PHE A 3 0.51 10.30 13.24
N GLU A 4 0.85 10.73 14.45
CA GLU A 4 -0.03 11.46 15.34
C GLU A 4 -0.46 12.82 14.78
N SER A 5 0.44 13.49 14.04
CA SER A 5 0.17 14.81 13.47
C SER A 5 -0.83 14.80 12.31
N LEU A 6 -1.04 13.61 11.68
CA LEU A 6 -1.91 13.47 10.52
C LEU A 6 -3.35 13.09 10.89
N GLY A 7 -3.61 12.63 12.11
CA GLY A 7 -4.94 12.20 12.54
C GLY A 7 -5.45 10.95 11.80
N LEU A 8 -4.56 10.07 11.40
CA LEU A 8 -4.90 8.81 10.75
C LEU A 8 -5.52 7.81 11.74
N PRO A 9 -6.39 6.90 11.27
CA PRO A 9 -6.98 5.87 12.13
C PRO A 9 -5.93 5.04 12.85
N PRO A 10 -6.00 4.88 14.20
CA PRO A 10 -4.99 4.15 14.99
C PRO A 10 -4.75 2.70 14.54
N VAL A 11 -5.77 2.03 13.99
CA VAL A 11 -5.67 0.66 13.47
C VAL A 11 -4.58 0.49 12.40
N LEU A 12 -4.22 1.56 11.70
CA LEU A 12 -3.15 1.52 10.69
C LEU A 12 -1.77 1.26 11.30
N LYS A 13 -1.58 1.55 12.61
CA LYS A 13 -0.36 1.15 13.33
C LYS A 13 -0.24 -0.37 13.43
N ASP A 14 -1.33 -1.06 13.70
CA ASP A 14 -1.32 -2.53 13.77
C ASP A 14 -1.08 -3.14 12.38
N VAL A 15 -1.69 -2.53 11.35
CA VAL A 15 -1.51 -2.98 9.96
C VAL A 15 -0.06 -2.83 9.51
N ILE A 16 0.58 -1.68 9.75
CA ILE A 16 1.99 -1.46 9.35
C ILE A 16 2.96 -2.34 10.13
N MET A 17 2.60 -2.84 11.30
CA MET A 17 3.40 -3.76 12.10
C MET A 17 3.20 -5.23 11.70
N SER A 18 2.33 -5.53 10.74
CA SER A 18 2.16 -6.89 10.20
C SER A 18 3.46 -7.42 9.61
N LYS A 19 3.67 -8.73 9.70
CA LYS A 19 4.86 -9.38 9.14
C LYS A 19 4.81 -9.46 7.62
N ARG A 20 3.62 -9.70 7.05
CA ARG A 20 3.40 -9.89 5.62
C ARG A 20 2.01 -9.44 5.19
N GLY A 21 1.86 -9.26 3.91
CA GLY A 21 0.58 -8.93 3.28
C GLY A 21 0.69 -7.68 2.42
N ILE A 22 -0.45 -7.21 1.94
CA ILE A 22 -0.55 -6.04 1.06
C ILE A 22 -1.35 -4.96 1.78
N MET A 23 -0.80 -3.75 1.79
CA MET A 23 -1.47 -2.54 2.24
C MET A 23 -1.47 -1.53 1.09
N LEU A 24 -2.65 -1.17 0.58
CA LEU A 24 -2.78 -0.21 -0.52
C LEU A 24 -3.31 1.13 -0.04
N PHE A 25 -2.64 2.20 -0.44
CA PHE A 25 -3.12 3.57 -0.34
C PHE A 25 -3.75 4.01 -1.66
N ILE A 26 -4.99 4.46 -1.59
CA ILE A 26 -5.86 4.72 -2.72
C ILE A 26 -6.29 6.18 -2.70
N GLY A 27 -6.25 6.83 -3.85
CA GLY A 27 -6.68 8.22 -3.99
C GLY A 27 -6.06 8.91 -5.18
N ALA A 28 -6.59 10.08 -5.48
CA ALA A 28 -6.07 10.94 -6.55
C ALA A 28 -4.67 11.48 -6.23
N THR A 29 -3.99 12.03 -7.23
CA THR A 29 -2.75 12.77 -7.03
C THR A 29 -2.97 13.95 -6.08
N GLY A 30 -2.03 14.17 -5.17
CA GLY A 30 -2.09 15.28 -4.21
C GLY A 30 -3.07 15.07 -3.04
N CYS A 31 -3.63 13.86 -2.85
CA CYS A 31 -4.51 13.57 -1.71
C CYS A 31 -3.77 13.15 -0.43
N GLY A 32 -2.43 13.18 -0.42
CA GLY A 32 -1.60 12.93 0.76
C GLY A 32 -1.22 11.47 1.00
N LYS A 33 -1.34 10.57 0.00
CA LYS A 33 -0.94 9.15 0.14
C LYS A 33 0.51 9.00 0.58
N SER A 34 1.44 9.63 -0.12
CA SER A 34 2.88 9.56 0.18
C SER A 34 3.19 10.07 1.59
N THR A 35 2.51 11.16 2.02
CA THR A 35 2.65 11.71 3.37
C THR A 35 2.19 10.71 4.44
N SER A 36 1.04 10.08 4.23
CA SER A 36 0.50 9.06 5.15
C SER A 36 1.38 7.82 5.20
N MET A 37 1.84 7.32 4.04
CA MET A 37 2.77 6.19 3.97
C MET A 37 4.10 6.50 4.63
N ALA A 38 4.67 7.69 4.40
CA ALA A 38 5.92 8.10 5.03
C ALA A 38 5.80 8.12 6.56
N SER A 39 4.66 8.58 7.10
CA SER A 39 4.42 8.58 8.53
C SER A 39 4.31 7.16 9.12
N LEU A 40 3.68 6.24 8.39
CA LEU A 40 3.58 4.83 8.79
C LEU A 40 4.91 4.11 8.71
N LEU A 41 5.69 4.34 7.65
CA LEU A 41 7.05 3.81 7.55
C LEU A 41 7.94 4.36 8.67
N GLY A 42 7.82 5.64 9.01
CA GLY A 42 8.49 6.24 10.15
C GLY A 42 8.12 5.53 11.46
N TYR A 43 6.83 5.30 11.69
CA TYR A 43 6.36 4.53 12.86
C TYR A 43 6.94 3.11 12.89
N ARG A 44 6.92 2.38 11.77
CA ARG A 44 7.52 1.04 11.65
C ARG A 44 9.02 1.09 11.92
N ASN A 45 9.73 2.06 11.37
CA ASN A 45 11.17 2.25 11.51
C ASN A 45 11.60 2.49 12.98
N GLU A 46 10.74 3.13 13.77
CA GLU A 46 11.01 3.42 15.19
C GLU A 46 10.61 2.27 16.12
N ASN A 47 9.67 1.42 15.73
CA ASN A 47 9.05 0.41 16.58
C ASN A 47 9.36 -1.03 16.17
N SER A 48 10.16 -1.25 15.14
CA SER A 48 10.55 -2.58 14.63
C SER A 48 12.00 -2.57 14.23
N TYR A 49 12.56 -3.75 14.07
CA TYR A 49 13.89 -3.97 13.50
C TYR A 49 13.75 -4.66 12.14
N GLY A 50 14.67 -4.40 11.23
CA GLY A 50 14.68 -5.04 9.92
C GLY A 50 15.11 -4.12 8.80
N HIS A 51 14.74 -4.48 7.58
CA HIS A 51 15.09 -3.76 6.36
C HIS A 51 13.84 -3.30 5.61
N ILE A 52 13.73 -2.00 5.40
CA ILE A 52 12.68 -1.36 4.60
C ILE A 52 13.29 -0.96 3.27
N ILE A 53 12.69 -1.42 2.17
CA ILE A 53 13.09 -1.01 0.82
C ILE A 53 11.95 -0.22 0.19
N THR A 54 12.25 0.94 -0.38
CA THR A 54 11.30 1.70 -1.18
C THR A 54 11.76 1.82 -2.63
N ILE A 55 10.80 1.75 -3.55
CA ILE A 55 11.01 2.00 -4.97
C ILE A 55 9.98 3.06 -5.36
N GLU A 56 10.46 4.22 -5.78
CA GLU A 56 9.65 5.43 -5.94
C GLU A 56 9.99 6.16 -7.24
N ASP A 57 9.08 7.00 -7.71
CA ASP A 57 9.25 7.82 -8.90
C ASP A 57 8.43 9.14 -8.77
N PRO A 58 9.03 10.21 -8.21
CA PRO A 58 10.31 10.30 -7.48
C PRO A 58 10.18 9.97 -5.98
N ILE A 59 11.31 9.98 -5.25
CA ILE A 59 11.33 9.94 -3.78
C ILE A 59 10.82 11.29 -3.24
N GLU A 60 9.67 11.25 -2.54
CA GLU A 60 9.08 12.47 -1.94
C GLU A 60 9.58 12.73 -0.52
N PHE A 61 9.88 11.69 0.24
CA PHE A 61 10.34 11.77 1.63
C PHE A 61 11.57 10.91 1.83
N VAL A 62 12.61 11.51 2.40
CA VAL A 62 13.82 10.78 2.81
C VAL A 62 13.64 10.26 4.23
N HIS A 63 13.95 9.00 4.45
CA HIS A 63 13.89 8.33 5.73
C HIS A 63 15.25 8.08 6.31
N ASP A 64 15.50 8.57 7.54
CA ASP A 64 16.71 8.23 8.29
C ASP A 64 16.64 6.76 8.74
N HIS A 65 17.80 6.14 8.88
CA HIS A 65 17.90 4.88 9.61
C HIS A 65 17.58 5.13 11.10
N ARG A 66 16.69 4.33 11.65
CA ARG A 66 16.38 4.29 13.08
C ARG A 66 16.68 2.88 13.61
N ASN A 67 15.63 2.14 13.95
CA ASN A 67 15.77 0.72 14.29
C ASN A 67 15.82 -0.18 13.04
N CYS A 68 15.30 0.30 11.91
CA CYS A 68 15.42 -0.38 10.62
C CYS A 68 16.51 0.27 9.75
N ILE A 69 17.09 -0.53 8.86
CA ILE A 69 17.83 -0.03 7.71
C ILE A 69 16.79 0.37 6.66
N VAL A 70 16.92 1.55 6.08
CA VAL A 70 16.02 2.03 5.02
C VAL A 70 16.81 2.23 3.75
N THR A 71 16.47 1.52 2.70
CA THR A 71 17.06 1.67 1.36
C THR A 71 16.00 2.23 0.43
N GLN A 72 16.21 3.42 -0.09
CA GLN A 72 15.30 4.07 -1.03
C GLN A 72 15.93 4.09 -2.42
N ARG A 73 15.14 3.75 -3.44
CA ARG A 73 15.56 3.76 -4.84
C ARG A 73 14.61 4.57 -5.68
N GLU A 74 15.14 5.53 -6.38
CA GLU A 74 14.41 6.33 -7.35
C GLU A 74 14.55 5.76 -8.76
N VAL A 75 13.42 5.54 -9.43
CA VAL A 75 13.40 5.05 -10.81
C VAL A 75 13.96 6.13 -11.75
N GLY A 76 14.88 5.75 -12.62
CA GLY A 76 15.57 6.68 -13.52
C GLY A 76 16.81 7.35 -12.91
N VAL A 77 17.06 7.17 -11.59
CA VAL A 77 18.24 7.70 -10.88
C VAL A 77 19.07 6.54 -10.31
N ASP A 78 18.48 5.75 -9.41
CA ASP A 78 19.15 4.65 -8.72
C ASP A 78 18.93 3.29 -9.38
N THR A 79 17.92 3.20 -10.26
CA THR A 79 17.54 2.00 -11.00
C THR A 79 16.97 2.37 -12.36
N ASP A 80 17.24 1.55 -13.38
CA ASP A 80 16.85 1.85 -14.75
C ASP A 80 15.33 1.76 -14.97
N SER A 81 14.65 0.90 -14.22
CA SER A 81 13.19 0.69 -14.35
C SER A 81 12.57 0.06 -13.11
N TRP A 82 11.26 0.13 -13.04
CA TRP A 82 10.46 -0.58 -12.03
C TRP A 82 10.76 -2.08 -12.03
N GLN A 83 10.80 -2.71 -13.19
CA GLN A 83 11.02 -4.14 -13.33
C GLN A 83 12.38 -4.57 -12.80
N VAL A 84 13.44 -3.81 -13.11
CA VAL A 84 14.80 -4.10 -12.63
C VAL A 84 14.86 -3.98 -11.10
N ALA A 85 14.28 -2.91 -10.54
CA ALA A 85 14.26 -2.71 -9.11
C ALA A 85 13.48 -3.82 -8.39
N LEU A 86 12.25 -4.11 -8.81
CA LEU A 86 11.36 -5.09 -8.19
C LEU A 86 11.94 -6.51 -8.25
N LYS A 87 12.49 -6.90 -9.41
CA LYS A 87 13.14 -8.21 -9.60
C LYS A 87 14.29 -8.46 -8.60
N ASN A 88 15.03 -7.42 -8.26
CA ASN A 88 16.19 -7.55 -7.39
C ASN A 88 15.88 -7.31 -5.90
N THR A 89 14.67 -6.87 -5.58
CA THR A 89 14.30 -6.49 -4.20
C THR A 89 14.39 -7.66 -3.22
N LEU A 90 13.89 -8.83 -3.55
CA LEU A 90 13.90 -10.01 -2.66
C LEU A 90 15.32 -10.50 -2.31
N ARG A 91 16.29 -10.23 -3.18
CA ARG A 91 17.70 -10.60 -2.91
C ARG A 91 18.36 -9.76 -1.82
N GLN A 92 17.72 -8.69 -1.40
CA GLN A 92 18.23 -7.77 -0.38
C GLN A 92 17.64 -8.06 1.01
N ALA A 93 16.93 -9.17 1.16
CA ALA A 93 16.30 -9.60 2.41
C ALA A 93 15.46 -8.49 3.09
N PRO A 94 14.47 -7.89 2.41
CA PRO A 94 13.61 -6.88 3.00
C PRO A 94 12.58 -7.51 3.95
N ASP A 95 12.14 -6.73 4.93
CA ASP A 95 10.95 -7.05 5.75
C ASP A 95 9.72 -6.29 5.24
N VAL A 96 9.96 -5.06 4.77
CA VAL A 96 8.93 -4.17 4.22
C VAL A 96 9.38 -3.66 2.87
N ILE A 97 8.49 -3.70 1.90
CA ILE A 97 8.71 -3.18 0.54
C ILE A 97 7.64 -2.15 0.25
N LEU A 98 8.06 -0.94 -0.14
CA LEU A 98 7.15 0.08 -0.64
C LEU A 98 7.31 0.20 -2.15
N ILE A 99 6.21 0.05 -2.86
CA ILE A 99 6.09 0.31 -4.30
C ILE A 99 5.35 1.64 -4.44
N GLY A 100 6.03 2.67 -4.94
CA GLY A 100 5.48 4.02 -5.03
C GLY A 100 4.12 4.08 -5.72
N GLU A 101 3.96 3.34 -6.82
CA GLU A 101 2.69 3.27 -7.54
C GLU A 101 2.52 1.96 -8.31
N VAL A 102 1.30 1.40 -8.25
CA VAL A 102 0.86 0.29 -9.11
C VAL A 102 0.05 0.86 -10.28
N ARG A 103 0.60 0.77 -11.48
CA ARG A 103 -0.03 1.27 -12.72
C ARG A 103 -0.49 0.14 -13.63
N GLU A 104 0.10 -1.04 -13.48
CA GLU A 104 -0.07 -2.15 -14.41
C GLU A 104 0.00 -3.51 -13.71
N ARG A 105 -0.38 -4.54 -14.45
CA ARG A 105 -0.41 -5.92 -13.99
C ARG A 105 0.92 -6.38 -13.41
N GLU A 106 2.04 -6.14 -14.11
CA GLU A 106 3.34 -6.66 -13.71
C GLU A 106 3.75 -6.17 -12.30
N THR A 107 3.53 -4.87 -12.02
CA THR A 107 3.79 -4.30 -10.70
C THR A 107 2.88 -4.91 -9.63
N MET A 108 1.61 -5.19 -9.97
CA MET A 108 0.70 -5.86 -9.04
C MET A 108 1.09 -7.32 -8.80
N ASP A 109 1.54 -8.05 -9.81
CA ASP A 109 2.08 -9.41 -9.67
C ASP A 109 3.26 -9.43 -8.69
N TYR A 110 4.16 -8.44 -8.73
CA TYR A 110 5.24 -8.31 -7.74
C TYR A 110 4.72 -8.06 -6.34
N ALA A 111 3.74 -7.17 -6.16
CA ALA A 111 3.17 -6.89 -4.84
C ALA A 111 2.55 -8.14 -4.21
N VAL A 112 1.81 -8.92 -5.00
CA VAL A 112 1.25 -10.21 -4.57
C VAL A 112 2.36 -11.20 -4.21
N SER A 113 3.36 -11.37 -5.08
CA SER A 113 4.49 -12.28 -4.85
C SER A 113 5.27 -11.92 -3.58
N PHE A 114 5.48 -10.63 -3.30
CA PHE A 114 6.15 -10.20 -2.07
C PHE A 114 5.35 -10.59 -0.82
N ALA A 115 4.03 -10.40 -0.86
CA ALA A 115 3.17 -10.76 0.25
C ALA A 115 3.13 -12.28 0.48
N GLU A 116 3.05 -13.08 -0.59
CA GLU A 116 3.07 -14.54 -0.53
C GLU A 116 4.38 -15.10 0.01
N THR A 117 5.48 -14.46 -0.29
CA THR A 117 6.82 -14.86 0.15
C THR A 117 7.20 -14.32 1.54
N GLY A 118 6.25 -13.73 2.26
CA GLY A 118 6.41 -13.40 3.67
C GLY A 118 6.75 -11.94 3.98
N HIS A 119 6.63 -11.03 3.00
CA HIS A 119 6.98 -9.62 3.15
C HIS A 119 5.73 -8.75 3.28
N LEU A 120 5.83 -7.62 3.99
CA LEU A 120 4.80 -6.58 3.97
C LEU A 120 5.05 -5.67 2.77
N CYS A 121 4.10 -5.63 1.85
CA CYS A 121 4.14 -4.76 0.68
C CYS A 121 3.15 -3.60 0.83
N LEU A 122 3.68 -2.37 0.79
CA LEU A 122 2.89 -1.15 0.69
C LEU A 122 2.93 -0.67 -0.75
N ALA A 123 1.82 -0.17 -1.25
CA ALA A 123 1.78 0.45 -2.57
C ALA A 123 0.71 1.52 -2.67
N THR A 124 0.77 2.36 -3.70
CA THR A 124 -0.32 3.28 -4.02
C THR A 124 -1.05 2.86 -5.27
N LEU A 125 -2.32 3.23 -5.34
CA LEU A 125 -3.16 3.03 -6.50
C LEU A 125 -4.06 4.26 -6.71
N HIS A 126 -4.22 4.68 -7.96
CA HIS A 126 -5.15 5.74 -8.29
C HIS A 126 -6.56 5.18 -8.48
N ALA A 127 -7.42 5.42 -7.52
CA ALA A 127 -8.86 5.16 -7.57
C ALA A 127 -9.57 6.10 -6.57
N ASN A 128 -10.89 6.13 -6.56
CA ASN A 128 -11.65 7.04 -5.70
C ASN A 128 -12.18 6.40 -4.41
N SER A 129 -12.19 5.07 -4.35
CA SER A 129 -12.65 4.28 -3.19
C SER A 129 -11.98 2.91 -3.18
N THR A 130 -12.13 2.18 -2.08
CA THR A 130 -11.60 0.81 -1.93
C THR A 130 -12.21 -0.15 -2.95
N ASN A 131 -13.51 -0.04 -3.23
CA ASN A 131 -14.20 -0.84 -4.24
C ASN A 131 -13.63 -0.62 -5.64
N GLN A 132 -13.52 0.67 -6.04
CA GLN A 132 -12.96 1.01 -7.35
C GLN A 132 -11.50 0.58 -7.50
N ALA A 133 -10.75 0.56 -6.39
CA ALA A 133 -9.39 0.04 -6.38
C ALA A 133 -9.38 -1.47 -6.67
N LEU A 134 -10.27 -2.23 -6.05
CA LEU A 134 -10.37 -3.67 -6.29
C LEU A 134 -10.78 -3.95 -7.74
N ASP A 135 -11.81 -3.26 -8.27
CA ASP A 135 -12.20 -3.36 -9.68
C ASP A 135 -11.03 -3.04 -10.62
N ARG A 136 -10.27 -1.98 -10.32
CA ARG A 136 -9.12 -1.59 -11.13
C ARG A 136 -8.03 -2.67 -11.12
N ILE A 137 -7.73 -3.25 -9.98
CA ILE A 137 -6.76 -4.35 -9.86
C ILE A 137 -7.22 -5.55 -10.68
N ILE A 138 -8.49 -5.96 -10.56
CA ILE A 138 -9.06 -7.07 -11.33
C ILE A 138 -8.92 -6.80 -12.83
N ASN A 139 -9.13 -5.56 -13.26
CA ASN A 139 -9.05 -5.18 -14.68
C ASN A 139 -7.62 -5.08 -15.23
N PHE A 140 -6.59 -5.07 -14.41
CA PHE A 140 -5.21 -5.24 -14.88
C PHE A 140 -4.94 -6.65 -15.43
N PHE A 141 -5.75 -7.64 -15.02
CA PHE A 141 -5.52 -9.04 -15.33
C PHE A 141 -6.50 -9.55 -16.40
N PRO A 142 -6.02 -10.39 -17.32
CA PRO A 142 -6.90 -11.06 -18.27
C PRO A 142 -7.82 -12.03 -17.52
N GLU A 143 -8.95 -12.34 -18.11
CA GLU A 143 -10.03 -13.09 -17.47
C GLU A 143 -9.56 -14.44 -16.87
N GLU A 144 -8.73 -15.15 -17.60
CA GLU A 144 -8.16 -16.44 -17.17
C GLU A 144 -7.27 -16.38 -15.94
N ARG A 145 -6.76 -15.19 -15.58
CA ARG A 145 -5.92 -14.96 -14.38
C ARG A 145 -6.69 -14.41 -13.18
N ARG A 146 -7.92 -13.95 -13.37
CA ARG A 146 -8.70 -13.26 -12.33
C ARG A 146 -9.05 -14.14 -11.14
N ALA A 147 -9.40 -15.41 -11.37
CA ALA A 147 -9.71 -16.33 -10.29
C ALA A 147 -8.52 -16.54 -9.34
N GLN A 148 -7.31 -16.71 -9.89
CA GLN A 148 -6.08 -16.84 -9.11
C GLN A 148 -5.79 -15.53 -8.38
N LEU A 149 -5.88 -14.38 -9.04
CA LEU A 149 -5.69 -13.07 -8.43
C LEU A 149 -6.61 -12.85 -7.23
N LEU A 150 -7.90 -13.15 -7.36
CA LEU A 150 -8.88 -12.99 -6.28
C LEU A 150 -8.56 -13.90 -5.10
N MET A 151 -8.14 -15.12 -5.34
CA MET A 151 -7.66 -16.02 -4.29
C MET A 151 -6.44 -15.42 -3.58
N ASP A 152 -5.45 -14.95 -4.31
CA ASP A 152 -4.21 -14.39 -3.76
C ASP A 152 -4.50 -13.11 -2.95
N LEU A 153 -5.35 -12.22 -3.45
CA LEU A 153 -5.77 -11.03 -2.73
C LEU A 153 -6.56 -11.35 -1.45
N SER A 154 -7.47 -12.32 -1.52
CA SER A 154 -8.27 -12.73 -0.35
C SER A 154 -7.42 -13.18 0.82
N LEU A 155 -6.28 -13.81 0.54
CA LEU A 155 -5.34 -14.33 1.54
C LEU A 155 -4.31 -13.28 2.00
N ASN A 156 -3.91 -12.38 1.11
CA ASN A 156 -2.73 -11.53 1.33
C ASN A 156 -3.05 -10.06 1.62
N VAL A 157 -4.22 -9.55 1.26
CA VAL A 157 -4.60 -8.17 1.62
C VAL A 157 -4.66 -8.02 3.15
N ARG A 158 -4.12 -6.91 3.66
CA ARG A 158 -4.26 -6.48 5.06
C ARG A 158 -5.22 -5.31 5.18
N ALA A 159 -5.01 -4.29 4.37
CA ALA A 159 -5.89 -3.14 4.34
C ALA A 159 -5.84 -2.43 2.98
N PHE A 160 -6.97 -1.85 2.61
CA PHE A 160 -7.05 -0.78 1.61
C PHE A 160 -7.43 0.50 2.31
N VAL A 161 -6.70 1.57 2.04
CA VAL A 161 -6.85 2.88 2.68
C VAL A 161 -7.14 3.91 1.59
N ALA A 162 -8.39 4.27 1.40
CA ALA A 162 -8.76 5.33 0.48
C ALA A 162 -8.73 6.68 1.20
N GLN A 163 -8.07 7.67 0.61
CA GLN A 163 -7.82 8.96 1.23
C GLN A 163 -8.18 10.12 0.32
N ARG A 164 -8.81 11.13 0.92
CA ARG A 164 -9.03 12.45 0.32
C ARG A 164 -8.65 13.54 1.31
N LEU A 165 -8.24 14.70 0.81
CA LEU A 165 -8.01 15.87 1.64
C LEU A 165 -9.21 16.79 1.54
N ILE A 166 -9.78 17.15 2.69
CA ILE A 166 -10.88 18.10 2.79
C ILE A 166 -10.42 19.39 3.50
N PRO A 167 -10.90 20.56 3.08
CA PRO A 167 -10.58 21.82 3.75
C PRO A 167 -11.03 21.79 5.22
N ARG A 168 -10.22 22.37 6.11
CA ARG A 168 -10.61 22.59 7.50
C ARG A 168 -11.68 23.67 7.59
N ARG A 169 -12.51 23.60 8.62
CA ARG A 169 -13.58 24.61 8.87
C ARG A 169 -13.04 26.02 9.09
N ASP A 170 -11.84 26.13 9.66
CA ASP A 170 -11.15 27.40 9.88
C ASP A 170 -10.48 27.98 8.63
N GLY A 171 -10.59 27.30 7.49
CA GLY A 171 -9.95 27.67 6.22
C GLY A 171 -8.42 27.54 6.21
N LYS A 172 -7.80 27.07 7.32
CA LYS A 172 -6.35 26.96 7.44
C LYS A 172 -5.87 25.52 7.23
N GLY A 173 -5.69 25.14 5.98
CA GLY A 173 -5.16 23.84 5.62
C GLY A 173 -6.24 22.80 5.35
N ARG A 174 -5.80 21.51 5.29
CA ARG A 174 -6.64 20.38 4.94
C ARG A 174 -6.45 19.24 5.95
N VAL A 175 -7.43 18.38 6.06
CA VAL A 175 -7.37 17.14 6.86
C VAL A 175 -7.68 15.94 5.99
N PRO A 176 -7.09 14.77 6.27
CA PRO A 176 -7.43 13.56 5.56
C PRO A 176 -8.82 13.04 5.98
N ALA A 177 -9.65 12.75 4.99
CA ALA A 177 -10.81 11.90 5.14
C ALA A 177 -10.41 10.52 4.65
N VAL A 178 -10.54 9.51 5.49
CA VAL A 178 -9.97 8.17 5.27
C VAL A 178 -11.06 7.12 5.38
N GLU A 179 -11.11 6.25 4.38
CA GLU A 179 -11.89 5.01 4.36
C GLU A 179 -10.92 3.85 4.52
N VAL A 180 -11.15 2.95 5.47
CA VAL A 180 -10.27 1.80 5.73
C VAL A 180 -11.05 0.51 5.59
N MET A 181 -10.68 -0.30 4.61
CA MET A 181 -11.12 -1.69 4.47
C MET A 181 -10.06 -2.60 5.08
N LEU A 182 -10.41 -3.26 6.18
CA LEU A 182 -9.58 -4.32 6.75
C LEU A 182 -10.01 -5.67 6.19
N ASN A 183 -9.05 -6.55 5.96
CA ASN A 183 -9.35 -7.90 5.47
C ASN A 183 -9.85 -8.81 6.61
N SER A 184 -11.10 -8.58 7.03
CA SER A 184 -11.82 -9.51 7.91
C SER A 184 -12.16 -10.82 7.17
N PRO A 185 -12.55 -11.90 7.88
CA PRO A 185 -13.00 -13.12 7.23
C PRO A 185 -14.13 -12.91 6.22
N LEU A 186 -15.06 -12.00 6.51
CA LEU A 186 -16.14 -11.65 5.59
C LEU A 186 -15.61 -10.92 4.35
N VAL A 187 -14.73 -9.93 4.51
CA VAL A 187 -14.11 -9.22 3.40
C VAL A 187 -13.28 -10.18 2.55
N SER A 188 -12.52 -11.07 3.18
CA SER A 188 -11.75 -12.11 2.47
C SER A 188 -12.64 -12.99 1.58
N ASP A 189 -13.78 -13.44 2.10
CA ASP A 189 -14.75 -14.24 1.34
C ASP A 189 -15.35 -13.47 0.16
N LEU A 190 -15.70 -12.20 0.37
CA LEU A 190 -16.21 -11.33 -0.69
C LEU A 190 -15.17 -11.06 -1.78
N ILE A 191 -13.90 -10.83 -1.39
CA ILE A 191 -12.79 -10.68 -2.36
C ILE A 191 -12.64 -11.96 -3.16
N PHE A 192 -12.60 -13.12 -2.50
CA PHE A 192 -12.47 -14.43 -3.15
C PHE A 192 -13.58 -14.68 -4.19
N LYS A 193 -14.81 -14.28 -3.87
CA LYS A 193 -15.96 -14.37 -4.76
C LYS A 193 -15.98 -13.30 -5.86
N GLY A 194 -15.14 -12.28 -5.76
CA GLY A 194 -15.19 -11.12 -6.66
C GLY A 194 -16.41 -10.23 -6.45
N ASP A 195 -17.04 -10.32 -5.28
CA ASP A 195 -18.23 -9.53 -4.93
C ASP A 195 -17.84 -8.15 -4.38
N VAL A 196 -17.44 -7.28 -5.30
CA VAL A 196 -17.03 -5.89 -5.00
C VAL A 196 -18.20 -5.07 -4.46
N GLY A 197 -19.43 -5.36 -4.92
CA GLY A 197 -20.65 -4.71 -4.43
C GLY A 197 -20.90 -5.02 -2.96
N GLY A 198 -20.83 -6.30 -2.58
CA GLY A 198 -20.99 -6.73 -1.20
C GLY A 198 -19.97 -6.12 -0.23
N ILE A 199 -18.74 -5.86 -0.69
CA ILE A 199 -17.73 -5.16 0.13
C ILE A 199 -18.20 -3.73 0.44
N LYS A 200 -18.77 -3.03 -0.54
CA LYS A 200 -19.30 -1.68 -0.34
C LYS A 200 -20.40 -1.64 0.71
N ASP A 201 -21.24 -2.65 0.73
CA ASP A 201 -22.41 -2.68 1.60
C ASP A 201 -22.06 -2.92 3.08
N ILE A 202 -20.85 -3.45 3.36
CA ILE A 202 -20.38 -3.73 4.73
C ILE A 202 -19.36 -2.70 5.25
N MET A 203 -18.95 -1.74 4.44
CA MET A 203 -18.06 -0.64 4.80
C MET A 203 -18.83 0.62 5.19
#